data_70662760c278896b976bd7b2a4b8bcdc
#
_entry.id   70662760c278896b976bd7b2a4b8bcdc
#
_cell.length_a   1.000
_cell.length_b   1.000
_cell.length_c   1.000
_cell.angle_alpha   90.00
_cell.angle_beta   90.00
_cell.angle_gamma   90.00
#
_symmetry.space_group_name_H-M   'P 1'
#
loop_
_entity.id
_entity.type
_entity.pdbx_description
1 polymer ?
#
loop_
_entity_poly.entity_id
_entity_poly.type
_entity_poly.pdbx_seq_one_letter_code
_entity_poly.pdbx_strand_id
1 'polypeptide(L)'
;MNPGANVTEPKQMAGLELGSSTASFVPKIWAAFMEMNKVDSKTLKIVNIDAASRVPMLAAGKVQSIDQFLMSEPAIRRAVTNAKPVCLFAGDYGLEIYANSIGVSEDFLAKNPDVVKKFVRAALKGWKDALADPEEAARIEIQFVKALDPPIVVEEIQILKRIAITPDVEKNGFGYVSAERMKNTVDFINKNIEVPGERLTAEQIYRAGYLPEAPIKP
;
A
#
# COMPACT_ATOMS: atom_id res chain seq x y z
N MET A 1 -16.63 4.03 2.22
CA MET A 1 -17.61 3.85 3.33
C MET A 1 -19.00 4.12 2.83
N ASN A 2 -19.99 3.40 3.36
CA ASN A 2 -21.40 3.49 2.96
C ASN A 2 -22.00 4.88 3.29
N PRO A 3 -22.98 5.39 2.50
CA PRO A 3 -23.55 6.75 2.58
C PRO A 3 -24.08 7.22 3.92
N GLY A 4 -24.32 6.31 4.85
CA GLY A 4 -24.83 6.69 6.19
C GLY A 4 -23.76 7.03 7.24
N ALA A 5 -22.48 6.76 6.96
CA ALA A 5 -21.41 7.03 7.91
C ALA A 5 -20.62 8.26 7.45
N ASN A 6 -20.85 9.39 8.08
CA ASN A 6 -20.05 10.61 7.89
C ASN A 6 -18.68 10.41 8.56
N VAL A 7 -17.83 9.52 8.00
CA VAL A 7 -16.53 9.17 8.56
C VAL A 7 -15.45 9.97 7.86
N THR A 8 -14.86 10.92 8.58
CA THR A 8 -13.76 11.77 8.10
C THR A 8 -12.48 11.56 8.92
N GLU A 9 -12.56 10.81 10.02
CA GLU A 9 -11.43 10.50 10.89
C GLU A 9 -11.57 9.10 11.52
N PRO A 10 -10.47 8.46 11.96
CA PRO A 10 -10.50 7.10 12.51
C PRO A 10 -11.45 6.91 13.69
N LYS A 11 -11.63 7.92 14.55
CA LYS A 11 -12.54 7.84 15.72
C LYS A 11 -13.99 7.53 15.36
N GLN A 12 -14.42 7.96 14.19
CA GLN A 12 -15.78 7.73 13.70
C GLN A 12 -15.97 6.33 13.09
N MET A 13 -14.90 5.52 13.03
CA MET A 13 -15.00 4.12 12.62
C MET A 13 -15.49 3.19 13.72
N ALA A 14 -15.55 3.66 14.97
CA ALA A 14 -16.07 2.89 16.10
C ALA A 14 -17.49 2.36 15.79
N GLY A 15 -17.69 1.05 15.99
CA GLY A 15 -18.96 0.37 15.73
C GLY A 15 -19.23 0.00 14.28
N LEU A 16 -18.36 0.36 13.32
CA LEU A 16 -18.52 0.00 11.93
C LEU A 16 -17.99 -1.42 11.62
N GLU A 17 -18.45 -1.96 10.52
CA GLU A 17 -17.93 -3.20 9.94
C GLU A 17 -16.86 -2.90 8.90
N LEU A 18 -15.69 -3.53 9.05
CA LEU A 18 -14.59 -3.50 8.09
C LEU A 18 -14.54 -4.81 7.32
N GLY A 19 -14.86 -4.77 6.04
CA GLY A 19 -14.66 -5.89 5.12
C GLY A 19 -13.17 -6.05 4.78
N SER A 20 -12.56 -7.11 5.29
CA SER A 20 -11.14 -7.41 5.07
C SER A 20 -10.90 -8.92 5.04
N SER A 21 -9.77 -9.36 4.50
CA SER A 21 -9.36 -10.77 4.56
C SER A 21 -8.48 -11.00 5.79
N THR A 22 -8.71 -12.07 6.53
CA THR A 22 -7.86 -12.48 7.65
C THR A 22 -6.41 -12.75 7.23
N ALA A 23 -6.18 -13.05 5.94
CA ALA A 23 -4.84 -13.19 5.38
C ALA A 23 -4.18 -11.85 5.03
N SER A 24 -4.94 -10.74 5.04
CA SER A 24 -4.41 -9.40 4.73
C SER A 24 -3.56 -8.85 5.87
N PHE A 25 -2.75 -7.85 5.52
CA PHE A 25 -1.92 -7.11 6.48
C PHE A 25 -2.76 -6.27 7.44
N VAL A 26 -3.82 -5.61 6.94
CA VAL A 26 -4.61 -4.65 7.71
C VAL A 26 -5.24 -5.24 8.97
N PRO A 27 -5.90 -6.42 8.97
CA PRO A 27 -6.40 -7.00 10.23
C PRO A 27 -5.33 -7.22 11.29
N LYS A 28 -4.09 -7.49 10.88
CA LYS A 28 -2.98 -7.76 11.80
C LYS A 28 -2.50 -6.49 12.53
N ILE A 29 -2.59 -5.35 11.86
CA ILE A 29 -2.14 -4.06 12.42
C ILE A 29 -3.29 -3.20 12.92
N TRP A 30 -4.54 -3.63 12.71
CA TRP A 30 -5.73 -2.82 12.95
C TRP A 30 -5.82 -2.32 14.39
N ALA A 31 -5.60 -3.21 15.35
CA ALA A 31 -5.64 -2.86 16.76
C ALA A 31 -4.64 -1.73 17.09
N ALA A 32 -3.40 -1.88 16.60
CA ALA A 32 -2.36 -0.87 16.82
C ALA A 32 -2.71 0.47 16.16
N PHE A 33 -3.23 0.45 14.93
CA PHE A 33 -3.65 1.66 14.23
C PHE A 33 -4.79 2.39 14.97
N MET A 34 -5.77 1.65 15.48
CA MET A 34 -6.88 2.22 16.26
C MET A 34 -6.41 2.80 17.57
N GLU A 35 -5.52 2.10 18.30
CA GLU A 35 -4.93 2.60 19.55
C GLU A 35 -4.12 3.88 19.32
N MET A 36 -3.31 3.96 18.26
CA MET A 36 -2.58 5.16 17.88
C MET A 36 -3.52 6.36 17.69
N ASN A 37 -4.74 6.12 17.22
CA ASN A 37 -5.77 7.12 16.99
C ASN A 37 -6.74 7.28 18.17
N LYS A 38 -6.44 6.69 19.34
CA LYS A 38 -7.25 6.74 20.57
C LYS A 38 -8.65 6.19 20.39
N VAL A 39 -8.76 5.11 19.61
CA VAL A 39 -10.02 4.38 19.38
C VAL A 39 -9.88 2.99 19.98
N ASP A 40 -10.90 2.55 20.72
CA ASP A 40 -10.95 1.17 21.20
C ASP A 40 -11.14 0.23 20.02
N SER A 41 -10.11 -0.56 19.70
CA SER A 41 -10.09 -1.49 18.59
C SER A 41 -11.17 -2.58 18.66
N LYS A 42 -11.70 -2.87 19.88
CA LYS A 42 -12.77 -3.84 20.08
C LYS A 42 -14.13 -3.38 19.58
N THR A 43 -14.28 -2.08 19.34
CA THR A 43 -15.53 -1.51 18.82
C THR A 43 -15.72 -1.76 17.33
N LEU A 44 -14.68 -2.11 16.59
CA LEU A 44 -14.76 -2.40 15.15
C LEU A 44 -14.88 -3.90 14.91
N LYS A 45 -15.79 -4.26 14.01
CA LYS A 45 -16.03 -5.63 13.62
C LYS A 45 -15.38 -5.92 12.26
N ILE A 46 -14.46 -6.87 12.21
CA ILE A 46 -13.89 -7.33 10.94
C ILE A 46 -14.77 -8.43 10.33
N VAL A 47 -15.25 -8.18 9.13
CA VAL A 47 -15.99 -9.15 8.31
C VAL A 47 -15.02 -9.77 7.33
N ASN A 48 -14.81 -11.10 7.45
CA ASN A 48 -13.86 -11.80 6.57
C ASN A 48 -14.42 -11.93 5.16
N ILE A 49 -13.83 -11.22 4.22
CA ILE A 49 -14.15 -11.27 2.79
C ILE A 49 -12.86 -11.30 1.97
N ASP A 50 -12.87 -12.01 0.85
CA ASP A 50 -11.73 -12.05 -0.05
C ASP A 50 -11.50 -10.68 -0.75
N ALA A 51 -10.29 -10.49 -1.28
CA ALA A 51 -9.89 -9.21 -1.86
C ALA A 51 -10.75 -8.79 -3.06
N ALA A 52 -11.20 -9.74 -3.89
CA ALA A 52 -12.00 -9.46 -5.08
C ALA A 52 -13.44 -9.03 -4.73
N SER A 53 -13.95 -9.51 -3.58
CA SER A 53 -15.31 -9.22 -3.12
C SER A 53 -15.44 -7.89 -2.36
N ARG A 54 -14.35 -7.26 -1.93
CA ARG A 54 -14.41 -6.04 -1.08
C ARG A 54 -15.17 -4.90 -1.72
N VAL A 55 -14.79 -4.51 -2.93
CA VAL A 55 -15.45 -3.39 -3.64
C VAL A 55 -16.91 -3.68 -3.96
N PRO A 56 -17.27 -4.86 -4.52
CA PRO A 56 -18.67 -5.25 -4.69
C PRO A 56 -19.50 -5.25 -3.39
N MET A 57 -18.95 -5.74 -2.30
CA MET A 57 -19.64 -5.76 -1.00
C MET A 57 -19.88 -4.36 -0.43
N LEU A 58 -18.89 -3.45 -0.58
CA LEU A 58 -19.02 -2.05 -0.21
C LEU A 58 -20.10 -1.37 -1.08
N ALA A 59 -20.06 -1.54 -2.39
CA ALA A 59 -21.02 -0.96 -3.33
C ALA A 59 -22.45 -1.46 -3.06
N ALA A 60 -22.61 -2.73 -2.70
CA ALA A 60 -23.90 -3.31 -2.31
C ALA A 60 -24.36 -2.93 -0.89
N GLY A 61 -23.57 -2.16 -0.13
CA GLY A 61 -23.87 -1.79 1.25
C GLY A 61 -23.87 -2.95 2.26
N LYS A 62 -23.20 -4.05 1.91
CA LYS A 62 -23.08 -5.23 2.79
C LYS A 62 -22.04 -5.06 3.90
N VAL A 63 -21.08 -4.16 3.70
CA VAL A 63 -20.13 -3.67 4.70
C VAL A 63 -20.05 -2.15 4.61
N GLN A 64 -19.75 -1.49 5.73
CA GLN A 64 -19.65 -0.03 5.77
C GLN A 64 -18.28 0.48 5.37
N SER A 65 -17.25 -0.33 5.51
CA SER A 65 -15.87 0.02 5.13
C SER A 65 -15.12 -1.18 4.59
N ILE A 66 -14.06 -0.92 3.84
CA ILE A 66 -13.10 -1.92 3.35
C ILE A 66 -11.68 -1.38 3.49
N ASP A 67 -10.71 -2.28 3.60
CA ASP A 67 -9.31 -1.92 3.43
C ASP A 67 -8.89 -2.08 1.97
N GLN A 68 -8.18 -1.08 1.46
CA GLN A 68 -7.62 -1.11 0.10
C GLN A 68 -6.35 -0.26 0.02
N PHE A 69 -5.57 -0.46 -1.03
CA PHE A 69 -4.52 0.47 -1.38
C PHE A 69 -5.12 1.79 -1.89
N LEU A 70 -4.48 2.91 -1.56
CA LEU A 70 -4.97 4.24 -1.95
C LEU A 70 -5.19 4.38 -3.46
N MET A 71 -4.33 3.75 -4.27
CA MET A 71 -4.46 3.76 -5.72
C MET A 71 -5.78 3.14 -6.23
N SER A 72 -6.45 2.30 -5.46
CA SER A 72 -7.76 1.73 -5.85
C SER A 72 -8.94 2.70 -5.67
N GLU A 73 -8.71 3.92 -5.17
CA GLU A 73 -9.76 4.91 -4.94
C GLU A 73 -10.59 5.22 -6.20
N PRO A 74 -10.00 5.44 -7.40
CA PRO A 74 -10.77 5.71 -8.62
C PRO A 74 -11.74 4.58 -8.99
N ALA A 75 -11.29 3.33 -8.89
CA ALA A 75 -12.13 2.17 -9.16
C ALA A 75 -13.27 2.04 -8.13
N ILE A 76 -12.99 2.29 -6.84
CA ILE A 76 -14.00 2.29 -5.77
C ILE A 76 -15.03 3.39 -6.01
N ARG A 77 -14.59 4.61 -6.28
CA ARG A 77 -15.46 5.77 -6.54
C ARG A 77 -16.39 5.53 -7.73
N ARG A 78 -15.92 4.81 -8.74
CA ARG A 78 -16.73 4.44 -9.90
C ARG A 78 -17.74 3.32 -9.61
N ALA A 79 -17.36 2.36 -8.77
CA ALA A 79 -18.22 1.23 -8.39
C ALA A 79 -19.32 1.64 -7.40
N VAL A 80 -19.04 2.58 -6.49
CA VAL A 80 -19.98 3.03 -5.46
C VAL A 80 -20.77 4.23 -5.98
N THR A 81 -21.90 3.95 -6.67
CA THR A 81 -22.71 4.99 -7.35
C THR A 81 -23.76 5.62 -6.44
N ASN A 82 -24.15 4.96 -5.36
CA ASN A 82 -25.19 5.39 -4.43
C ASN A 82 -24.66 6.27 -3.27
N ALA A 83 -23.36 6.52 -3.26
CA ALA A 83 -22.67 7.31 -2.23
C ALA A 83 -21.38 7.90 -2.75
N LYS A 84 -20.85 8.88 -2.03
CA LYS A 84 -19.47 9.33 -2.20
C LYS A 84 -18.58 8.57 -1.21
N PRO A 85 -17.75 7.62 -1.65
CA PRO A 85 -16.83 6.94 -0.74
C PRO A 85 -15.81 7.94 -0.15
N VAL A 86 -15.48 7.74 1.12
CA VAL A 86 -14.44 8.51 1.82
C VAL A 86 -13.23 7.61 2.01
N CYS A 87 -12.06 8.09 1.66
CA CYS A 87 -10.79 7.42 1.89
C CYS A 87 -10.11 8.02 3.12
N LEU A 88 -9.78 7.19 4.09
CA LEU A 88 -8.88 7.53 5.19
C LEU A 88 -7.50 6.95 4.87
N PHE A 89 -6.57 7.81 4.50
CA PHE A 89 -5.19 7.39 4.22
C PHE A 89 -4.45 7.18 5.55
N ALA A 90 -4.05 5.95 5.84
CA ALA A 90 -3.48 5.58 7.14
C ALA A 90 -2.20 6.37 7.50
N GLY A 91 -1.44 6.82 6.48
CA GLY A 91 -0.28 7.69 6.67
C GLY A 91 -0.62 9.04 7.31
N ASP A 92 -1.78 9.64 6.98
CA ASP A 92 -2.23 10.91 7.57
C ASP A 92 -2.57 10.77 9.06
N TYR A 93 -2.71 9.53 9.53
CA TYR A 93 -3.07 9.18 10.92
C TYR A 93 -1.96 8.43 11.65
N GLY A 94 -0.71 8.65 11.25
CA GLY A 94 0.47 8.21 11.96
C GLY A 94 1.04 6.82 11.59
N LEU A 95 0.46 6.14 10.61
CA LEU A 95 1.00 4.86 10.13
C LEU A 95 2.12 5.09 9.10
N GLU A 96 3.29 5.48 9.55
CA GLU A 96 4.45 5.77 8.70
C GLU A 96 5.39 4.56 8.59
N ILE A 97 4.95 3.53 7.89
CA ILE A 97 5.75 2.32 7.65
C ILE A 97 6.00 2.12 6.16
N TYR A 98 7.06 1.35 5.84
CA TYR A 98 7.21 0.82 4.49
C TYR A 98 6.24 -0.35 4.27
N ALA A 99 5.64 -0.41 3.08
CA ALA A 99 4.67 -1.43 2.71
C ALA A 99 5.21 -2.32 1.58
N ASN A 100 4.80 -2.07 0.34
CA ASN A 100 5.21 -2.91 -0.78
C ASN A 100 6.68 -2.71 -1.14
N SER A 101 7.37 -3.81 -1.44
CA SER A 101 8.78 -3.83 -1.81
C SER A 101 9.08 -4.93 -2.82
N ILE A 102 10.25 -4.87 -3.44
CA ILE A 102 10.78 -5.95 -4.27
C ILE A 102 11.43 -6.96 -3.33
N GLY A 103 10.85 -8.16 -3.26
CA GLY A 103 11.38 -9.27 -2.47
C GLY A 103 12.15 -10.27 -3.34
N VAL A 104 13.20 -10.84 -2.80
CA VAL A 104 14.01 -11.90 -3.43
C VAL A 104 14.39 -12.94 -2.38
N SER A 105 14.40 -14.23 -2.74
CA SER A 105 14.88 -15.26 -1.81
C SER A 105 16.38 -15.16 -1.59
N GLU A 106 16.85 -15.49 -0.38
CA GLU A 106 18.28 -15.47 -0.04
C GLU A 106 19.10 -16.37 -0.97
N ASP A 107 18.58 -17.56 -1.30
CA ASP A 107 19.26 -18.50 -2.21
C ASP A 107 19.42 -17.92 -3.62
N PHE A 108 18.40 -17.24 -4.14
CA PHE A 108 18.52 -16.61 -5.45
C PHE A 108 19.48 -15.43 -5.42
N LEU A 109 19.38 -14.61 -4.37
CA LEU A 109 20.26 -13.46 -4.16
C LEU A 109 21.73 -13.86 -4.09
N ALA A 110 22.05 -14.91 -3.32
CA ALA A 110 23.40 -15.42 -3.19
C ALA A 110 24.00 -15.93 -4.50
N LYS A 111 23.15 -16.58 -5.34
CA LYS A 111 23.59 -17.15 -6.63
C LYS A 111 23.61 -16.15 -7.77
N ASN A 112 22.78 -15.10 -7.70
CA ASN A 112 22.51 -14.20 -8.82
C ASN A 112 22.49 -12.72 -8.42
N PRO A 113 23.47 -12.19 -7.67
CA PRO A 113 23.43 -10.81 -7.17
C PRO A 113 23.37 -9.77 -8.30
N ASP A 114 24.07 -10.02 -9.41
CA ASP A 114 24.07 -9.11 -10.57
C ASP A 114 22.74 -9.09 -11.31
N VAL A 115 22.03 -10.21 -11.35
CA VAL A 115 20.68 -10.27 -11.94
C VAL A 115 19.72 -9.43 -11.10
N VAL A 116 19.81 -9.52 -9.76
CA VAL A 116 18.98 -8.70 -8.85
C VAL A 116 19.27 -7.22 -9.04
N LYS A 117 20.55 -6.79 -9.12
CA LYS A 117 20.90 -5.39 -9.39
C LYS A 117 20.33 -4.89 -10.72
N LYS A 118 20.45 -5.71 -11.79
CA LYS A 118 19.91 -5.37 -13.12
C LYS A 118 18.38 -5.27 -13.09
N PHE A 119 17.71 -6.20 -12.40
CA PHE A 119 16.28 -6.19 -12.24
C PHE A 119 15.79 -4.94 -11.48
N VAL A 120 16.38 -4.64 -10.32
CA VAL A 120 16.06 -3.44 -9.53
C VAL A 120 16.22 -2.18 -10.39
N ARG A 121 17.36 -2.06 -11.10
CA ARG A 121 17.60 -0.92 -12.00
C ARG A 121 16.53 -0.81 -13.09
N ALA A 122 16.14 -1.91 -13.72
CA ALA A 122 15.11 -1.93 -14.76
C ALA A 122 13.73 -1.54 -14.20
N ALA A 123 13.37 -2.10 -13.04
CA ALA A 123 12.11 -1.79 -12.36
C ALA A 123 12.02 -0.30 -11.97
N LEU A 124 13.09 0.28 -11.42
CA LEU A 124 13.10 1.70 -11.05
C LEU A 124 13.02 2.63 -12.28
N LYS A 125 13.59 2.24 -13.41
CA LYS A 125 13.41 2.96 -14.68
C LYS A 125 11.97 2.87 -15.15
N GLY A 126 11.38 1.68 -15.14
CA GLY A 126 9.97 1.50 -15.51
C GLY A 126 9.03 2.33 -14.62
N TRP A 127 9.30 2.39 -13.30
CA TRP A 127 8.57 3.26 -12.38
C TRP A 127 8.70 4.74 -12.77
N LYS A 128 9.93 5.21 -13.05
CA LYS A 128 10.16 6.59 -13.51
C LYS A 128 9.36 6.89 -14.77
N ASP A 129 9.45 6.04 -15.78
CA ASP A 129 8.80 6.24 -17.07
C ASP A 129 7.26 6.22 -16.92
N ALA A 130 6.72 5.26 -16.16
CA ALA A 130 5.28 5.17 -15.90
C ALA A 130 4.71 6.37 -15.13
N LEU A 131 5.46 6.89 -14.14
CA LEU A 131 5.04 8.07 -13.39
C LEU A 131 5.23 9.38 -14.19
N ALA A 132 6.11 9.39 -15.18
CA ALA A 132 6.32 10.55 -16.07
C ALA A 132 5.17 10.69 -17.09
N ASP A 133 4.70 9.58 -17.66
CA ASP A 133 3.62 9.54 -18.66
C ASP A 133 2.57 8.47 -18.28
N PRO A 134 1.59 8.84 -17.42
CA PRO A 134 0.54 7.92 -17.00
C PRO A 134 -0.34 7.40 -18.14
N GLU A 135 -0.56 8.19 -19.19
CA GLU A 135 -1.36 7.82 -20.35
C GLU A 135 -0.66 6.72 -21.18
N GLU A 136 0.67 6.88 -21.42
CA GLU A 136 1.45 5.84 -22.08
C GLU A 136 1.52 4.58 -21.24
N ALA A 137 1.77 4.71 -19.95
CA ALA A 137 1.81 3.59 -19.03
C ALA A 137 0.50 2.80 -19.04
N ALA A 138 -0.66 3.49 -18.98
CA ALA A 138 -1.97 2.85 -19.09
C ALA A 138 -2.16 2.14 -20.43
N ARG A 139 -1.75 2.76 -21.55
CA ARG A 139 -1.81 2.13 -22.89
C ARG A 139 -0.98 0.85 -22.97
N ILE A 140 0.17 0.81 -22.30
CA ILE A 140 1.02 -0.38 -22.24
C ILE A 140 0.35 -1.44 -21.35
N GLU A 141 -0.11 -1.08 -20.16
CA GLU A 141 -0.66 -2.02 -19.18
C GLU A 141 -1.88 -2.77 -19.70
N ILE A 142 -2.81 -2.10 -20.37
CA ILE A 142 -3.99 -2.74 -20.97
C ILE A 142 -3.68 -3.73 -22.08
N GLN A 143 -2.46 -3.73 -22.65
CA GLN A 143 -2.04 -4.76 -23.61
C GLN A 143 -1.85 -6.12 -22.92
N PHE A 144 -1.48 -6.10 -21.63
CA PHE A 144 -1.27 -7.29 -20.80
C PHE A 144 -2.51 -7.65 -19.99
N VAL A 145 -3.25 -6.65 -19.51
CA VAL A 145 -4.44 -6.84 -18.65
C VAL A 145 -5.65 -6.19 -19.30
N LYS A 146 -6.31 -6.93 -20.18
CA LYS A 146 -7.44 -6.45 -21.03
C LYS A 146 -8.68 -6.01 -20.26
N ALA A 147 -8.83 -6.43 -19.00
CA ALA A 147 -10.00 -6.10 -18.17
C ALA A 147 -9.90 -4.71 -17.52
N LEU A 148 -8.78 -4.02 -17.64
CA LEU A 148 -8.59 -2.69 -17.06
C LEU A 148 -9.26 -1.61 -17.92
N ASP A 149 -9.78 -0.57 -17.24
CA ASP A 149 -10.32 0.63 -17.87
C ASP A 149 -9.21 1.70 -17.92
N PRO A 150 -8.73 2.10 -19.12
CA PRO A 150 -7.60 3.02 -19.26
C PRO A 150 -7.72 4.32 -18.47
N PRO A 151 -8.87 5.05 -18.47
CA PRO A 151 -9.04 6.22 -17.63
C PRO A 151 -8.84 5.99 -16.14
N ILE A 152 -9.29 4.82 -15.63
CA ILE A 152 -9.06 4.44 -14.21
C ILE A 152 -7.57 4.23 -13.96
N VAL A 153 -6.89 3.50 -14.83
CA VAL A 153 -5.45 3.23 -14.70
C VAL A 153 -4.65 4.54 -14.68
N VAL A 154 -4.99 5.49 -15.53
CA VAL A 154 -4.34 6.83 -15.52
C VAL A 154 -4.52 7.53 -14.17
N GLU A 155 -5.74 7.55 -13.63
CA GLU A 155 -6.00 8.15 -12.32
C GLU A 155 -5.24 7.41 -11.19
N GLU A 156 -5.17 6.08 -11.24
CA GLU A 156 -4.41 5.25 -10.29
C GLU A 156 -2.91 5.57 -10.33
N ILE A 157 -2.33 5.70 -11.52
CA ILE A 157 -0.91 6.09 -11.69
C ILE A 157 -0.66 7.51 -11.19
N GLN A 158 -1.59 8.45 -11.40
CA GLN A 158 -1.50 9.81 -10.86
C GLN A 158 -1.53 9.81 -9.32
N ILE A 159 -2.32 8.94 -8.69
CA ILE A 159 -2.29 8.77 -7.23
C ILE A 159 -0.94 8.20 -6.79
N LEU A 160 -0.46 7.16 -7.48
CA LEU A 160 0.88 6.58 -7.22
C LEU A 160 1.98 7.63 -7.31
N LYS A 161 1.95 8.49 -8.33
CA LYS A 161 2.91 9.58 -8.49
C LYS A 161 2.96 10.48 -7.25
N ARG A 162 1.80 10.87 -6.71
CA ARG A 162 1.72 11.73 -5.51
C ARG A 162 2.28 11.09 -4.25
N ILE A 163 2.13 9.77 -4.08
CA ILE A 163 2.60 9.06 -2.89
C ILE A 163 4.02 8.51 -3.03
N ALA A 164 4.49 8.27 -4.26
CA ALA A 164 5.81 7.72 -4.53
C ALA A 164 6.89 8.81 -4.63
N ILE A 165 6.54 10.02 -5.11
CA ILE A 165 7.48 11.13 -5.22
C ILE A 165 7.44 11.94 -3.92
N THR A 166 8.29 11.55 -2.99
CA THR A 166 8.49 12.21 -1.70
C THR A 166 9.78 13.06 -1.73
N PRO A 167 9.98 14.00 -0.79
CA PRO A 167 11.25 14.73 -0.68
C PRO A 167 12.49 13.83 -0.62
N ASP A 168 12.38 12.67 0.02
CA ASP A 168 13.46 11.68 0.05
C ASP A 168 13.74 11.09 -1.33
N VAL A 169 12.70 10.78 -2.11
CA VAL A 169 12.84 10.24 -3.47
C VAL A 169 13.37 11.31 -4.42
N GLU A 170 12.95 12.56 -4.34
CA GLU A 170 13.50 13.66 -5.12
C GLU A 170 14.99 13.84 -4.86
N LYS A 171 15.40 13.75 -3.60
CA LYS A 171 16.79 13.89 -3.18
C LYS A 171 17.64 12.69 -3.57
N ASN A 172 17.20 11.47 -3.25
CA ASN A 172 17.99 10.24 -3.25
C ASN A 172 17.63 9.26 -4.37
N GLY A 173 16.53 9.49 -5.11
CA GLY A 173 16.04 8.62 -6.19
C GLY A 173 15.07 7.54 -5.70
N PHE A 174 14.41 6.91 -6.67
CA PHE A 174 13.48 5.80 -6.42
C PHE A 174 14.18 4.63 -5.74
N GLY A 175 13.46 3.97 -4.84
CA GLY A 175 13.96 2.82 -4.07
C GLY A 175 14.79 3.20 -2.86
N TYR A 176 15.06 4.49 -2.62
CA TYR A 176 15.73 4.93 -1.40
C TYR A 176 14.95 4.53 -0.15
N VAL A 177 15.67 4.01 0.83
CA VAL A 177 15.12 3.61 2.13
C VAL A 177 15.83 4.39 3.23
N SER A 178 15.07 5.21 3.96
CA SER A 178 15.55 5.92 5.15
C SER A 178 15.80 4.91 6.28
N ALA A 179 16.95 4.97 6.92
CA ALA A 179 17.28 4.10 8.04
C ALA A 179 16.33 4.31 9.23
N GLU A 180 15.95 5.54 9.51
CA GLU A 180 15.01 5.88 10.56
C GLU A 180 13.62 5.28 10.29
N ARG A 181 13.06 5.49 9.08
CA ARG A 181 11.75 4.94 8.72
C ARG A 181 11.78 3.41 8.65
N MET A 182 12.89 2.80 8.23
CA MET A 182 13.05 1.35 8.27
C MET A 182 13.05 0.84 9.71
N LYS A 183 13.79 1.48 10.60
CA LYS A 183 13.78 1.15 12.03
C LYS A 183 12.34 1.25 12.60
N ASN A 184 11.63 2.33 12.33
CA ASN A 184 10.25 2.51 12.79
C ASN A 184 9.32 1.43 12.24
N THR A 185 9.50 1.03 10.98
CA THR A 185 8.76 -0.08 10.35
C THR A 185 9.00 -1.40 11.08
N VAL A 186 10.28 -1.72 11.36
CA VAL A 186 10.66 -2.96 12.05
C VAL A 186 10.16 -2.96 13.48
N ASP A 187 10.31 -1.86 14.21
CA ASP A 187 9.83 -1.72 15.58
C ASP A 187 8.30 -1.87 15.65
N PHE A 188 7.58 -1.27 14.69
CA PHE A 188 6.13 -1.41 14.58
C PHE A 188 5.71 -2.87 14.34
N ILE A 189 6.37 -3.55 13.41
CA ILE A 189 6.09 -4.96 13.10
C ILE A 189 6.37 -5.84 14.33
N ASN A 190 7.55 -5.71 14.92
CA ASN A 190 7.95 -6.49 16.09
C ASN A 190 7.04 -6.29 17.31
N LYS A 191 6.40 -5.13 17.42
CA LYS A 191 5.49 -4.80 18.52
C LYS A 191 4.08 -5.35 18.28
N ASN A 192 3.60 -5.32 17.03
CA ASN A 192 2.18 -5.44 16.75
C ASN A 192 1.82 -6.68 15.91
N ILE A 193 2.82 -7.37 15.33
CA ILE A 193 2.60 -8.55 14.50
C ILE A 193 3.39 -9.69 15.10
N GLU A 194 2.71 -10.82 15.31
CA GLU A 194 3.37 -12.05 15.71
C GLU A 194 4.16 -12.60 14.51
N VAL A 195 5.50 -12.53 14.60
CA VAL A 195 6.41 -13.06 13.60
C VAL A 195 7.07 -14.31 14.20
N PRO A 196 7.00 -15.48 13.55
CA PRO A 196 7.67 -16.68 14.04
C PRO A 196 9.20 -16.48 14.13
N GLY A 197 9.80 -16.90 15.24
CA GLY A 197 11.24 -16.82 15.46
C GLY A 197 11.70 -15.61 16.29
N GLU A 198 12.92 -15.16 16.03
CA GLU A 198 13.50 -13.99 16.70
C GLU A 198 12.92 -12.68 16.17
N ARG A 199 13.08 -11.60 16.97
CA ARG A 199 12.70 -10.25 16.54
C ARG A 199 13.45 -9.88 15.26
N LEU A 200 12.73 -9.32 14.30
CA LEU A 200 13.32 -8.85 13.05
C LEU A 200 14.23 -7.65 13.27
N THR A 201 15.28 -7.55 12.46
CA THR A 201 16.12 -6.34 12.35
C THR A 201 16.02 -5.74 10.95
N ALA A 202 16.40 -4.47 10.82
CA ALA A 202 16.40 -3.80 9.53
C ALA A 202 17.32 -4.50 8.51
N GLU A 203 18.47 -4.99 8.97
CA GLU A 203 19.48 -5.67 8.15
C GLU A 203 19.00 -7.03 7.64
N GLN A 204 18.11 -7.70 8.38
CA GLN A 204 17.53 -8.98 7.94
C GLN A 204 16.52 -8.80 6.79
N ILE A 205 15.78 -7.69 6.79
CA ILE A 205 14.70 -7.48 5.80
C ILE A 205 15.09 -6.53 4.67
N TYR A 206 16.12 -5.70 4.84
CA TYR A 206 16.59 -4.78 3.81
C TYR A 206 18.04 -5.05 3.46
N ARG A 207 18.29 -5.31 2.19
CA ARG A 207 19.62 -5.50 1.63
C ARG A 207 20.07 -4.24 0.90
N ALA A 208 20.94 -3.45 1.56
CA ALA A 208 21.60 -2.31 0.92
C ALA A 208 22.53 -2.75 -0.23
N GLY A 209 22.87 -1.81 -1.13
CA GLY A 209 23.86 -2.05 -2.20
C GLY A 209 23.29 -2.65 -3.49
N TYR A 210 21.97 -2.78 -3.60
CA TYR A 210 21.29 -3.22 -4.83
C TYR A 210 20.66 -2.09 -5.63
N LEU A 211 20.66 -0.87 -5.10
CA LEU A 211 20.27 0.32 -5.85
C LEU A 211 21.35 0.72 -6.87
N PRO A 212 20.99 1.36 -8.00
CA PRO A 212 21.96 1.93 -8.93
C PRO A 212 22.88 2.95 -8.26
N GLU A 213 24.19 2.94 -8.62
CA GLU A 213 25.16 3.93 -8.13
C GLU A 213 24.74 5.37 -8.49
N ALA A 214 24.28 5.56 -9.73
CA ALA A 214 23.62 6.81 -10.13
C ALA A 214 22.12 6.71 -9.82
N PRO A 215 21.59 7.47 -8.87
CA PRO A 215 20.18 7.41 -8.49
C PRO A 215 19.23 7.71 -9.65
N ILE A 216 18.20 6.90 -9.81
CA ILE A 216 17.13 7.15 -10.79
C ILE A 216 16.12 8.08 -10.11
N LYS A 217 16.15 9.36 -10.48
CA LYS A 217 15.27 10.41 -9.94
C LYS A 217 14.02 10.57 -10.80
N PRO A 218 12.91 11.09 -10.19
CA PRO A 218 11.70 11.47 -10.91
C PRO A 218 11.96 12.38 -12.11
#